data_890e79729628028db06c679a8780775d
#
_entry.id   890e79729628028db06c679a8780775d
#
_cell.length_a   1.000
_cell.length_b   1.000
_cell.length_c   1.000
_cell.angle_alpha   90.00
_cell.angle_beta   90.00
_cell.angle_gamma   90.00
#
_symmetry.space_group_name_H-M   'P 1'
#
loop_
_entity.id
_entity.type
_entity.pdbx_description
1 polymer ?
#
loop_
_entity_poly.entity_id
_entity_poly.type
_entity_poly.pdbx_seq_one_letter_code
_entity_poly.pdbx_strand_id
1 'polypeptide(L)'
;MQPKSPPNPGRRKFLIGATSAVGAVGIAGAAVPFISAFNPSAAAEAAGAPAVADISKLAPGEMIIVEWRGTPIYVVRHSEESLNEIDKNLDRLADPDSDTEVQPIYAKNKYRSRKPGISVLSAVCTHLGCAPKYYPQLGVVDFDSEWQGGFFCPCHGSKFDLAGRVYAGVPAPDNLAVPPHYF
;
A
#
# COMPACT_ATOMS: atom_id res chain seq x y z
N MET A 1 -46.00 27.79 -59.79
CA MET A 1 -45.01 27.64 -58.72
C MET A 1 -44.96 28.96 -57.96
N GLN A 2 -45.42 28.99 -56.67
CA GLN A 2 -45.31 30.18 -55.83
C GLN A 2 -43.90 30.37 -55.36
N PRO A 3 -43.32 31.58 -55.38
CA PRO A 3 -41.98 31.84 -54.87
C PRO A 3 -41.95 31.61 -53.34
N LYS A 4 -41.09 30.77 -52.88
CA LYS A 4 -40.85 30.60 -51.42
C LYS A 4 -40.39 31.91 -50.80
N SER A 5 -41.15 32.40 -49.84
CA SER A 5 -40.77 33.62 -49.06
C SER A 5 -39.35 33.45 -48.50
N PRO A 6 -38.50 34.50 -48.54
CA PRO A 6 -37.17 34.41 -48.02
C PRO A 6 -37.18 34.08 -46.51
N PRO A 7 -36.27 33.27 -46.00
CA PRO A 7 -36.27 32.90 -44.60
C PRO A 7 -36.04 34.13 -43.69
N ASN A 8 -36.93 34.34 -42.70
CA ASN A 8 -36.80 35.43 -41.75
C ASN A 8 -35.51 35.21 -40.88
N PRO A 9 -34.50 36.05 -41.04
CA PRO A 9 -33.21 35.86 -40.37
C PRO A 9 -33.31 36.00 -38.82
N GLY A 10 -34.26 36.80 -38.31
CA GLY A 10 -34.51 36.93 -36.88
C GLY A 10 -35.07 35.65 -36.27
N ARG A 11 -36.06 35.03 -36.91
CA ARG A 11 -36.64 33.76 -36.48
C ARG A 11 -35.61 32.62 -36.50
N ARG A 12 -34.75 32.60 -37.51
CA ARG A 12 -33.65 31.59 -37.63
C ARG A 12 -32.65 31.75 -36.49
N LYS A 13 -32.19 32.98 -36.19
CA LYS A 13 -31.26 33.25 -35.08
C LYS A 13 -31.87 32.86 -33.74
N PHE A 14 -33.14 33.21 -33.51
CA PHE A 14 -33.87 32.88 -32.28
C PHE A 14 -33.97 31.35 -32.09
N LEU A 15 -34.37 30.63 -33.13
CA LEU A 15 -34.49 29.16 -33.06
C LEU A 15 -33.14 28.48 -32.83
N ILE A 16 -32.07 28.96 -33.49
CA ILE A 16 -30.71 28.42 -33.26
C ILE A 16 -30.28 28.69 -31.82
N GLY A 17 -30.47 29.93 -31.30
CA GLY A 17 -30.15 30.28 -29.94
C GLY A 17 -30.90 29.44 -28.89
N ALA A 18 -32.22 29.30 -29.09
CA ALA A 18 -33.06 28.52 -28.18
C ALA A 18 -32.71 27.04 -28.17
N THR A 19 -32.49 26.42 -29.35
CA THR A 19 -32.11 25.01 -29.44
C THR A 19 -30.70 24.79 -28.90
N SER A 20 -29.77 25.71 -29.15
CA SER A 20 -28.42 25.64 -28.57
C SER A 20 -28.42 25.71 -27.04
N ALA A 21 -29.24 26.62 -26.47
CA ALA A 21 -29.37 26.74 -25.01
C ALA A 21 -29.96 25.48 -24.38
N VAL A 22 -31.04 24.94 -24.93
CA VAL A 22 -31.68 23.71 -24.47
C VAL A 22 -30.74 22.53 -24.65
N GLY A 23 -30.02 22.44 -25.79
CA GLY A 23 -29.03 21.42 -26.04
C GLY A 23 -27.85 21.44 -25.05
N ALA A 24 -27.37 22.65 -24.72
CA ALA A 24 -26.29 22.80 -23.71
C ALA A 24 -26.73 22.33 -22.32
N VAL A 25 -27.96 22.71 -21.89
CA VAL A 25 -28.52 22.22 -20.63
C VAL A 25 -28.70 20.69 -20.63
N GLY A 26 -29.16 20.12 -21.75
CA GLY A 26 -29.31 18.69 -21.90
C GLY A 26 -27.97 17.96 -21.81
N ILE A 27 -26.93 18.44 -22.47
CA ILE A 27 -25.57 17.89 -22.41
C ILE A 27 -25.00 17.99 -20.97
N ALA A 28 -25.15 19.16 -20.33
CA ALA A 28 -24.72 19.35 -18.95
C ALA A 28 -25.43 18.39 -17.99
N GLY A 29 -26.77 18.24 -18.13
CA GLY A 29 -27.53 17.29 -17.32
C GLY A 29 -27.13 15.84 -17.55
N ALA A 30 -26.90 15.45 -18.81
CA ALA A 30 -26.43 14.12 -19.16
C ALA A 30 -24.99 13.83 -18.65
N ALA A 31 -24.14 14.85 -18.53
CA ALA A 31 -22.78 14.70 -18.03
C ALA A 31 -22.72 14.44 -16.50
N VAL A 32 -23.71 14.91 -15.72
CA VAL A 32 -23.72 14.79 -14.26
C VAL A 32 -23.51 13.34 -13.77
N PRO A 33 -24.26 12.32 -14.21
CA PRO A 33 -24.07 10.96 -13.72
C PRO A 33 -22.69 10.40 -14.08
N PHE A 34 -22.14 10.77 -15.23
CA PHE A 34 -20.79 10.33 -15.61
C PHE A 34 -19.71 10.97 -14.74
N ILE A 35 -19.82 12.28 -14.46
CA ILE A 35 -18.88 12.98 -13.60
C ILE A 35 -19.02 12.47 -12.16
N SER A 36 -20.24 12.27 -11.66
CA SER A 36 -20.46 11.75 -10.31
C SER A 36 -19.96 10.32 -10.12
N ALA A 37 -19.85 9.52 -11.20
CA ALA A 37 -19.30 8.17 -11.13
C ALA A 37 -17.78 8.14 -10.82
N PHE A 38 -17.08 9.27 -10.97
CA PHE A 38 -15.68 9.39 -10.53
C PHE A 38 -15.53 9.67 -9.04
N ASN A 39 -16.61 10.01 -8.33
CA ASN A 39 -16.56 10.14 -6.88
C ASN A 39 -16.43 8.74 -6.25
N PRO A 40 -15.57 8.58 -5.23
CA PRO A 40 -15.44 7.30 -4.55
C PRO A 40 -16.77 6.89 -3.92
N SER A 41 -17.08 5.61 -3.97
CA SER A 41 -18.23 5.05 -3.23
C SER A 41 -17.97 5.06 -1.73
N ALA A 42 -19.03 5.00 -0.91
CA ALA A 42 -18.89 4.88 0.54
C ALA A 42 -18.05 3.64 0.95
N ALA A 43 -18.12 2.56 0.18
CA ALA A 43 -17.28 1.37 0.38
C ALA A 43 -15.80 1.66 0.08
N ALA A 44 -15.51 2.44 -0.98
CA ALA A 44 -14.14 2.83 -1.31
C ALA A 44 -13.56 3.81 -0.28
N GLU A 45 -14.38 4.74 0.23
CA GLU A 45 -13.98 5.65 1.31
C GLU A 45 -13.70 4.88 2.61
N ALA A 46 -14.58 3.93 2.99
CA ALA A 46 -14.37 3.08 4.15
C ALA A 46 -13.11 2.20 4.02
N ALA A 47 -12.86 1.63 2.84
CA ALA A 47 -11.64 0.86 2.57
C ALA A 47 -10.37 1.73 2.63
N GLY A 48 -10.48 3.04 2.35
CA GLY A 48 -9.39 4.01 2.46
C GLY A 48 -9.14 4.53 3.88
N ALA A 49 -10.04 4.25 4.84
CA ALA A 49 -9.94 4.73 6.21
C ALA A 49 -8.70 4.18 6.94
N PRO A 50 -8.17 4.90 7.95
CA PRO A 50 -7.14 4.36 8.82
C PRO A 50 -7.60 3.10 9.55
N ALA A 51 -6.78 2.06 9.56
CA ALA A 51 -6.98 0.90 10.43
C ALA A 51 -6.37 1.18 11.81
N VAL A 52 -7.07 0.79 12.87
CA VAL A 52 -6.62 0.94 14.26
C VAL A 52 -6.38 -0.45 14.85
N ALA A 53 -5.21 -0.64 15.43
CA ALA A 53 -4.83 -1.89 16.11
C ALA A 53 -4.49 -1.63 17.57
N ASP A 54 -5.08 -2.40 18.49
CA ASP A 54 -4.67 -2.40 19.89
C ASP A 54 -3.47 -3.34 20.08
N ILE A 55 -2.31 -2.73 20.30
CA ILE A 55 -1.05 -3.44 20.54
C ILE A 55 -0.68 -3.54 22.02
N SER A 56 -1.54 -3.10 22.93
CA SER A 56 -1.24 -3.06 24.38
C SER A 56 -0.99 -4.46 24.95
N LYS A 57 -1.66 -5.47 24.43
CA LYS A 57 -1.57 -6.87 24.87
C LYS A 57 -0.59 -7.72 24.04
N LEU A 58 0.02 -7.16 23.01
CA LEU A 58 0.96 -7.89 22.17
C LEU A 58 2.25 -8.14 22.95
N ALA A 59 2.59 -9.40 23.21
CA ALA A 59 3.79 -9.77 23.94
C ALA A 59 5.06 -9.60 23.07
N PRO A 60 6.25 -9.43 23.66
CA PRO A 60 7.51 -9.43 22.91
C PRO A 60 7.68 -10.71 22.08
N GLY A 61 8.04 -10.57 20.82
CA GLY A 61 8.16 -11.67 19.86
C GLY A 61 6.85 -12.05 19.16
N GLU A 62 5.73 -11.49 19.55
CA GLU A 62 4.43 -11.75 18.93
C GLU A 62 4.14 -10.83 17.75
N MET A 63 3.26 -11.30 16.88
CA MET A 63 2.79 -10.61 15.69
C MET A 63 1.25 -10.70 15.61
N ILE A 64 0.62 -9.59 15.20
CA ILE A 64 -0.77 -9.57 14.76
C ILE A 64 -0.86 -9.15 13.29
N ILE A 65 -1.95 -9.53 12.64
CA ILE A 65 -2.25 -9.13 11.27
C ILE A 65 -3.44 -8.17 11.29
N VAL A 66 -3.26 -7.03 10.65
CA VAL A 66 -4.28 -5.99 10.51
C VAL A 66 -4.55 -5.79 9.02
N GLU A 67 -5.80 -5.78 8.62
CA GLU A 67 -6.16 -5.46 7.23
C GLU A 67 -6.26 -3.94 7.05
N TRP A 68 -5.59 -3.41 6.04
CA TRP A 68 -5.70 -2.02 5.63
C TRP A 68 -5.71 -1.91 4.11
N ARG A 69 -6.75 -1.31 3.56
CA ARG A 69 -6.97 -1.17 2.10
C ARG A 69 -6.91 -2.50 1.34
N GLY A 70 -7.46 -3.56 1.94
CA GLY A 70 -7.43 -4.90 1.36
C GLY A 70 -6.04 -5.56 1.39
N THR A 71 -5.07 -4.97 2.08
CA THR A 71 -3.71 -5.50 2.21
C THR A 71 -3.47 -5.94 3.65
N PRO A 72 -3.00 -7.16 3.90
CA PRO A 72 -2.60 -7.57 5.23
C PRO A 72 -1.31 -6.85 5.65
N ILE A 73 -1.31 -6.34 6.89
CA ILE A 73 -0.20 -5.62 7.51
C ILE A 73 0.23 -6.40 8.75
N TYR A 74 1.50 -6.72 8.84
CA TYR A 74 2.12 -7.29 10.03
C TYR A 74 2.45 -6.19 11.01
N VAL A 75 2.01 -6.36 12.26
CA VAL A 75 2.44 -5.55 13.40
C VAL A 75 3.16 -6.49 14.36
N VAL A 76 4.46 -6.30 14.50
CA VAL A 76 5.34 -7.16 15.30
C VAL A 76 5.85 -6.37 16.50
N ARG A 77 5.73 -6.94 17.70
CA ARG A 77 6.46 -6.45 18.86
C ARG A 77 7.76 -7.23 19.00
N HIS A 78 8.89 -6.57 18.83
CA HIS A 78 10.20 -7.19 18.96
C HIS A 78 10.53 -7.48 20.43
N SER A 79 11.21 -8.60 20.68
CA SER A 79 11.91 -8.84 21.95
C SER A 79 13.24 -8.05 21.97
N GLU A 80 13.83 -7.91 23.14
CA GLU A 80 15.18 -7.31 23.27
C GLU A 80 16.22 -8.13 22.51
N GLU A 81 16.10 -9.45 22.52
CA GLU A 81 16.93 -10.35 21.76
C GLU A 81 16.84 -10.09 20.26
N SER A 82 15.60 -9.99 19.70
CA SER A 82 15.35 -9.65 18.30
C SER A 82 15.93 -8.30 17.90
N LEU A 83 15.83 -7.29 18.77
CA LEU A 83 16.39 -5.96 18.51
C LEU A 83 17.92 -5.97 18.44
N ASN A 84 18.58 -6.83 19.21
CA ASN A 84 20.03 -6.99 19.20
C ASN A 84 20.55 -7.73 17.96
N GLU A 85 19.68 -8.46 17.25
CA GLU A 85 20.05 -9.17 16.02
C GLU A 85 19.94 -8.27 14.75
N ILE A 86 19.13 -7.21 14.78
CA ILE A 86 18.85 -6.38 13.60
C ILE A 86 20.12 -5.81 12.93
N ASP A 87 21.19 -5.57 13.69
CA ASP A 87 22.44 -5.01 13.17
C ASP A 87 23.51 -6.05 12.81
N LYS A 88 23.27 -7.34 13.05
CA LYS A 88 24.35 -8.36 12.97
C LYS A 88 24.60 -8.94 11.56
N ASN A 89 23.66 -8.79 10.62
CA ASN A 89 23.74 -9.40 9.29
C ASN A 89 23.56 -8.41 8.15
N LEU A 90 24.07 -7.22 8.30
CA LEU A 90 23.93 -6.17 7.28
C LEU A 90 24.57 -6.57 5.94
N ASP A 91 25.64 -7.35 5.97
CA ASP A 91 26.34 -7.88 4.81
C ASP A 91 25.54 -8.94 4.02
N ARG A 92 24.53 -9.55 4.64
CA ARG A 92 23.62 -10.51 3.98
C ARG A 92 22.41 -9.83 3.33
N LEU A 93 22.20 -8.54 3.51
CA LEU A 93 21.06 -7.80 3.01
C LEU A 93 21.37 -7.13 1.68
N ALA A 94 20.36 -7.03 0.80
CA ALA A 94 20.49 -6.33 -0.48
C ALA A 94 20.37 -4.80 -0.32
N ASP A 95 19.54 -4.34 0.61
CA ASP A 95 19.32 -2.91 0.91
C ASP A 95 19.25 -2.70 2.44
N PRO A 96 20.41 -2.78 3.15
CA PRO A 96 20.47 -2.66 4.60
C PRO A 96 20.08 -1.25 5.09
N ASP A 97 20.37 -0.21 4.31
CA ASP A 97 20.14 1.20 4.67
C ASP A 97 18.74 1.71 4.24
N SER A 98 17.96 0.84 3.58
CA SER A 98 16.61 1.16 3.09
C SER A 98 16.61 2.36 2.15
N ASP A 99 17.51 2.33 1.16
CA ASP A 99 17.64 3.38 0.15
C ASP A 99 16.50 3.36 -0.87
N THR A 100 15.93 2.18 -1.13
CA THR A 100 14.72 2.04 -1.95
C THR A 100 13.52 2.68 -1.23
N GLU A 101 12.73 3.49 -1.95
CA GLU A 101 11.62 4.28 -1.40
C GLU A 101 10.35 3.44 -1.15
N VAL A 102 10.47 2.38 -0.35
CA VAL A 102 9.34 1.51 0.05
C VAL A 102 8.89 1.76 1.51
N GLN A 103 9.34 2.85 2.12
CA GLN A 103 8.98 3.29 3.46
C GLN A 103 8.84 4.81 3.55
N PRO A 104 8.01 5.33 4.49
CA PRO A 104 7.99 6.75 4.82
C PRO A 104 9.35 7.22 5.36
N ILE A 105 9.67 8.51 5.20
CA ILE A 105 10.94 9.10 5.62
C ILE A 105 11.28 8.86 7.10
N TYR A 106 10.28 8.84 7.98
CA TYR A 106 10.49 8.58 9.40
C TYR A 106 10.89 7.13 9.71
N ALA A 107 10.64 6.20 8.79
CA ALA A 107 11.01 4.79 8.89
C ALA A 107 12.31 4.47 8.12
N LYS A 108 12.98 5.46 7.54
CA LYS A 108 14.31 5.31 6.95
C LYS A 108 15.37 5.27 8.07
N ASN A 109 15.38 4.19 8.80
CA ASN A 109 16.30 3.90 9.90
C ASN A 109 16.47 2.37 10.01
N LYS A 110 17.43 1.90 10.80
CA LYS A 110 17.77 0.48 10.94
C LYS A 110 16.61 -0.43 11.39
N TYR A 111 15.63 0.12 12.11
CA TYR A 111 14.45 -0.62 12.57
C TYR A 111 13.28 -0.55 11.57
N ARG A 112 13.39 0.31 10.57
CA ARG A 112 12.33 0.63 9.60
C ARG A 112 10.99 0.93 10.28
N SER A 113 11.03 1.65 11.37
CA SER A 113 9.88 1.95 12.22
C SER A 113 10.02 3.31 12.92
N ARG A 114 8.88 3.84 13.39
CA ARG A 114 8.83 5.00 14.31
C ARG A 114 9.31 4.66 15.72
N LYS A 115 9.08 3.41 16.15
CA LYS A 115 9.48 2.89 17.48
C LYS A 115 10.28 1.61 17.27
N PRO A 116 11.52 1.55 17.74
CA PRO A 116 12.37 0.37 17.55
C PRO A 116 11.73 -0.97 17.95
N GLY A 117 10.92 -0.96 19.02
CA GLY A 117 10.25 -2.16 19.52
C GLY A 117 9.02 -2.63 18.73
N ILE A 118 8.55 -1.87 17.72
CA ILE A 118 7.34 -2.21 16.95
C ILE A 118 7.61 -2.02 15.48
N SER A 119 7.52 -3.09 14.70
CA SER A 119 7.52 -3.03 13.23
C SER A 119 6.10 -3.07 12.68
N VAL A 120 5.85 -2.29 11.63
CA VAL A 120 4.61 -2.27 10.86
C VAL A 120 4.98 -2.46 9.39
N LEU A 121 4.71 -3.65 8.85
CA LEU A 121 5.21 -4.08 7.55
C LEU A 121 4.06 -4.61 6.68
N SER A 122 4.12 -4.37 5.39
CA SER A 122 3.22 -5.05 4.45
C SER A 122 3.50 -6.55 4.47
N ALA A 123 2.44 -7.36 4.61
CA ALA A 123 2.52 -8.81 4.54
C ALA A 123 2.58 -9.34 3.09
N VAL A 124 3.01 -8.51 2.15
CA VAL A 124 3.06 -8.81 0.72
C VAL A 124 4.52 -8.88 0.28
N CYS A 125 4.95 -10.06 -0.12
CA CYS A 125 6.30 -10.29 -0.65
C CYS A 125 6.51 -9.48 -1.94
N THR A 126 7.62 -8.75 -1.99
CA THR A 126 7.95 -7.87 -3.12
C THR A 126 8.31 -8.63 -4.41
N HIS A 127 8.43 -9.97 -4.35
CA HIS A 127 8.62 -10.77 -5.56
C HIS A 127 7.32 -10.86 -6.38
N LEU A 128 6.31 -11.60 -5.92
CA LEU A 128 5.04 -11.85 -6.62
C LEU A 128 3.81 -11.84 -5.69
N GLY A 129 3.88 -11.15 -4.56
CA GLY A 129 2.72 -10.88 -3.73
C GLY A 129 2.30 -11.98 -2.75
N CYS A 130 3.06 -13.08 -2.60
CA CYS A 130 2.78 -14.08 -1.56
C CYS A 130 2.95 -13.49 -0.16
N ALA A 131 2.29 -14.07 0.86
CA ALA A 131 2.47 -13.66 2.25
C ALA A 131 3.68 -14.38 2.88
N PRO A 132 4.76 -13.66 3.24
CA PRO A 132 5.88 -14.26 3.98
C PRO A 132 5.44 -14.69 5.37
N LYS A 133 5.90 -15.85 5.82
CA LYS A 133 5.64 -16.34 7.18
C LYS A 133 6.64 -15.74 8.16
N TYR A 134 6.16 -15.38 9.34
CA TYR A 134 7.00 -14.89 10.43
C TYR A 134 7.70 -16.04 11.16
N TYR A 135 9.01 -15.95 11.28
CA TYR A 135 9.90 -16.89 11.96
C TYR A 135 10.79 -16.12 12.93
N PRO A 136 10.33 -15.87 14.18
CA PRO A 136 11.10 -15.08 15.17
C PRO A 136 12.29 -15.81 15.76
N GLN A 137 12.34 -17.14 15.66
CA GLN A 137 13.40 -17.95 16.26
C GLN A 137 14.76 -17.64 15.62
N LEU A 138 15.81 -17.75 16.41
CA LEU A 138 17.20 -17.58 15.98
C LEU A 138 17.87 -18.94 15.79
N GLY A 139 18.91 -18.99 14.94
CA GLY A 139 19.74 -20.17 14.74
C GLY A 139 19.32 -21.00 13.53
N VAL A 140 19.47 -22.32 13.62
CA VAL A 140 19.25 -23.22 12.49
C VAL A 140 17.76 -23.40 12.20
N VAL A 141 17.36 -23.14 10.97
CA VAL A 141 16.04 -23.46 10.42
C VAL A 141 16.21 -24.22 9.10
N ASP A 142 15.15 -24.85 8.60
CA ASP A 142 15.21 -25.72 7.40
C ASP A 142 15.71 -24.99 6.13
N PHE A 143 15.55 -23.69 6.06
CA PHE A 143 15.92 -22.87 4.90
C PHE A 143 17.14 -21.95 5.14
N ASP A 144 17.71 -21.92 6.35
CA ASP A 144 18.89 -21.12 6.69
C ASP A 144 19.57 -21.62 7.97
N SER A 145 20.85 -21.94 7.90
CA SER A 145 21.63 -22.43 9.04
C SER A 145 22.05 -21.33 10.01
N GLU A 146 21.97 -20.07 9.60
CA GLU A 146 22.38 -18.88 10.36
C GLU A 146 21.21 -17.86 10.41
N TRP A 147 19.99 -18.36 10.61
CA TRP A 147 18.79 -17.52 10.63
C TRP A 147 18.77 -16.65 11.88
N GLN A 148 18.49 -15.34 11.67
CA GLN A 148 18.46 -14.35 12.76
C GLN A 148 17.07 -13.77 13.00
N GLY A 149 16.05 -14.58 12.74
CA GLY A 149 14.67 -14.12 12.80
C GLY A 149 14.26 -13.30 11.58
N GLY A 150 12.97 -13.20 11.34
CA GLY A 150 12.42 -12.44 10.23
C GLY A 150 11.27 -13.12 9.52
N PHE A 151 11.23 -12.96 8.19
CA PHE A 151 10.12 -13.47 7.39
C PHE A 151 10.65 -14.32 6.22
N PHE A 152 10.04 -15.48 6.02
CA PHE A 152 10.33 -16.39 4.92
C PHE A 152 9.13 -16.53 3.99
N CYS A 153 9.32 -16.27 2.71
CA CYS A 153 8.30 -16.44 1.69
C CYS A 153 8.35 -17.86 1.11
N PRO A 154 7.35 -18.73 1.41
CA PRO A 154 7.42 -20.13 1.00
C PRO A 154 7.22 -20.37 -0.50
N CYS A 155 6.72 -19.35 -1.24
CA CYS A 155 6.47 -19.50 -2.67
C CYS A 155 7.76 -19.69 -3.48
N HIS A 156 8.80 -18.89 -3.22
CA HIS A 156 10.04 -18.94 -3.99
C HIS A 156 11.29 -18.71 -3.13
N GLY A 157 11.16 -18.82 -1.81
CA GLY A 157 12.29 -18.80 -0.89
C GLY A 157 12.87 -17.42 -0.58
N SER A 158 12.14 -16.32 -0.88
CA SER A 158 12.61 -14.98 -0.48
C SER A 158 12.65 -14.87 1.03
N LYS A 159 13.70 -14.25 1.56
CA LYS A 159 13.97 -14.05 2.98
C LYS A 159 14.04 -12.56 3.29
N PHE A 160 13.49 -12.18 4.44
CA PHE A 160 13.53 -10.82 4.97
C PHE A 160 13.91 -10.90 6.45
N ASP A 161 14.68 -9.95 6.92
CA ASP A 161 15.04 -9.87 8.34
C ASP A 161 13.86 -9.38 9.22
N LEU A 162 14.11 -9.21 10.51
CA LEU A 162 13.12 -8.75 11.50
C LEU A 162 12.60 -7.32 11.22
N ALA A 163 13.38 -6.48 10.56
CA ALA A 163 12.95 -5.14 10.11
C ALA A 163 12.30 -5.16 8.71
N GLY A 164 12.14 -6.34 8.09
CA GLY A 164 11.59 -6.52 6.75
C GLY A 164 12.57 -6.14 5.64
N ARG A 165 13.90 -6.12 5.91
CA ARG A 165 14.92 -5.89 4.87
C ARG A 165 15.20 -7.19 4.13
N VAL A 166 15.28 -7.10 2.80
CA VAL A 166 15.44 -8.26 1.93
C VAL A 166 16.87 -8.76 1.95
N TYR A 167 17.04 -10.09 2.01
CA TYR A 167 18.33 -10.73 1.87
C TYR A 167 18.86 -10.64 0.44
N ALA A 168 20.16 -10.56 0.27
CA ALA A 168 20.80 -10.63 -1.03
C ALA A 168 20.63 -12.03 -1.65
N GLY A 169 20.53 -12.09 -2.98
CA GLY A 169 20.48 -13.34 -3.73
C GLY A 169 19.15 -14.10 -3.64
N VAL A 170 18.07 -13.47 -3.17
CA VAL A 170 16.71 -14.03 -3.18
C VAL A 170 15.85 -13.40 -4.29
N PRO A 171 14.72 -14.03 -4.69
CA PRO A 171 13.89 -13.52 -5.78
C PRO A 171 13.21 -12.16 -5.52
N ALA A 172 12.95 -11.80 -4.26
CA ALA A 172 12.36 -10.50 -3.91
C ALA A 172 13.37 -9.38 -4.18
N PRO A 173 13.02 -8.32 -4.94
CA PRO A 173 13.95 -7.25 -5.28
C PRO A 173 14.11 -6.20 -4.18
N ASP A 174 13.08 -5.98 -3.37
CA ASP A 174 13.00 -4.86 -2.44
C ASP A 174 12.64 -5.32 -1.02
N ASN A 175 12.92 -4.48 -0.06
CA ASN A 175 12.46 -4.62 1.32
C ASN A 175 10.93 -4.68 1.39
N LEU A 176 10.34 -5.32 2.42
CA LEU A 176 8.90 -5.25 2.66
C LEU A 176 8.48 -3.78 2.87
N ALA A 177 7.39 -3.36 2.23
CA ALA A 177 6.94 -1.98 2.34
C ALA A 177 6.49 -1.65 3.78
N VAL A 178 6.80 -0.43 4.23
CA VAL A 178 6.29 0.12 5.49
C VAL A 178 5.12 1.04 5.18
N PRO A 179 3.88 0.69 5.53
CA PRO A 179 2.74 1.59 5.33
C PRO A 179 2.84 2.82 6.24
N PRO A 180 2.25 3.96 5.83
CA PRO A 180 2.16 5.13 6.70
C PRO A 180 1.42 4.79 8.00
N HIS A 181 2.05 5.05 9.14
CA HIS A 181 1.46 4.77 10.46
C HIS A 181 1.93 5.73 11.53
N TYR A 182 1.20 5.77 12.67
CA TYR A 182 1.58 6.47 13.91
C TYR A 182 1.06 5.69 15.12
N PHE A 183 1.60 6.03 16.30
CA PHE A 183 1.24 5.41 17.58
C PHE A 183 0.63 6.44 18.52
#